data_f6a7c24af59c3d8d5169e605837bce35
#
_entry.id   f6a7c24af59c3d8d5169e605837bce35
#
_cell.length_a   1.000
_cell.length_b   1.000
_cell.length_c   1.000
_cell.angle_alpha   90.00
_cell.angle_beta   90.00
_cell.angle_gamma   90.00
#
_symmetry.space_group_name_H-M   'P 1'
#
loop_
_entity.id
_entity.type
_entity.pdbx_description
1 polymer ?
#
loop_
_entity_poly.entity_id
_entity_poly.type
_entity_poly.pdbx_seq_one_letter_code
_entity_poly.pdbx_strand_id
1 'polypeptide(L)'
;AVNRMLAAGAELVLCTGGMSVDPDDNTPGGIQASGARIVTYGAPVLPGAMFLLGYFEDGTPICGLPGCVMYAGATIFDLALPRIAAGVELTRRDFTVMGEGGLCLGCKPCHWPNCPFGK
;
A
#
# COMPACT_ATOMS: atom_id res chain seq x y z
N ALA A 1 8.19 4.74 -17.02
CA ALA A 1 6.88 5.30 -16.63
C ALA A 1 6.95 6.05 -15.30
N VAL A 2 7.41 5.40 -14.21
CA VAL A 2 7.48 6.02 -12.88
C VAL A 2 8.30 7.31 -12.88
N ASN A 3 9.52 7.27 -13.43
CA ASN A 3 10.39 8.45 -13.44
C ASN A 3 9.80 9.61 -14.23
N ARG A 4 8.98 9.35 -15.24
CA ARG A 4 8.27 10.38 -15.98
C ARG A 4 7.20 11.06 -15.15
N MET A 5 6.50 10.31 -14.30
CA MET A 5 5.51 10.85 -13.38
C MET A 5 6.17 11.74 -12.32
N LEU A 6 7.30 11.30 -11.78
CA LEU A 6 8.07 12.09 -10.82
C LEU A 6 8.58 13.40 -11.44
N ALA A 7 9.10 13.35 -12.66
CA ALA A 7 9.56 14.53 -13.39
C ALA A 7 8.41 15.50 -13.69
N ALA A 8 7.19 15.00 -13.84
CA ALA A 8 5.98 15.80 -14.04
C ALA A 8 5.41 16.38 -12.73
N GLY A 9 6.02 16.12 -11.57
CA GLY A 9 5.61 16.68 -10.28
C GLY A 9 4.64 15.81 -9.48
N ALA A 10 4.55 14.52 -9.75
CA ALA A 10 3.69 13.62 -8.97
C ALA A 10 4.12 13.59 -7.49
N GLU A 11 3.16 13.78 -6.60
CA GLU A 11 3.38 13.76 -5.14
C GLU A 11 3.11 12.39 -4.52
N LEU A 12 2.49 11.51 -5.28
CA LEU A 12 2.22 10.10 -4.94
C LEU A 12 2.11 9.31 -6.23
N VAL A 13 2.75 8.17 -6.29
CA VAL A 13 2.66 7.25 -7.43
C VAL A 13 1.96 5.97 -7.01
N LEU A 14 0.92 5.58 -7.75
CA LEU A 14 0.19 4.34 -7.52
C LEU A 14 0.41 3.40 -8.71
N CYS A 15 0.89 2.20 -8.42
CA CYS A 15 1.08 1.15 -9.40
C CYS A 15 0.02 0.07 -9.20
N THR A 16 -0.70 -0.25 -10.26
CA THR A 16 -1.71 -1.32 -10.28
C THR A 16 -1.30 -2.42 -11.24
N GLY A 17 -1.74 -3.66 -10.94
CA GLY A 17 -1.37 -4.82 -11.74
C GLY A 17 0.04 -5.33 -11.42
N GLY A 18 0.27 -6.61 -11.67
CA GLY A 18 1.59 -7.24 -11.47
C GLY A 18 2.04 -7.31 -10.02
N MET A 19 1.12 -7.28 -9.06
CA MET A 19 1.41 -7.28 -7.62
C MET A 19 1.10 -8.59 -6.92
N SER A 20 0.72 -9.64 -7.65
CA SER A 20 0.44 -10.94 -7.06
C SER A 20 1.71 -11.80 -6.96
N VAL A 21 1.54 -13.04 -6.50
CA VAL A 21 2.64 -14.00 -6.36
C VAL A 21 3.00 -14.72 -7.65
N ASP A 22 2.37 -14.36 -8.78
CA ASP A 22 2.68 -14.96 -10.07
C ASP A 22 4.12 -14.60 -10.49
N PRO A 23 4.91 -15.56 -10.96
CA PRO A 23 6.28 -15.30 -11.42
C PRO A 23 6.39 -14.26 -12.53
N ASP A 24 5.34 -14.05 -13.32
CA ASP A 24 5.30 -13.04 -14.37
C ASP A 24 4.98 -11.64 -13.84
N ASP A 25 4.57 -11.51 -12.59
CA ASP A 25 4.28 -10.25 -11.95
C ASP A 25 5.56 -9.53 -11.56
N ASN A 26 5.87 -8.44 -12.25
CA ASN A 26 7.15 -7.73 -12.13
C ASN A 26 7.01 -6.28 -11.61
N THR A 27 5.84 -5.89 -11.15
CA THR A 27 5.62 -4.53 -10.62
C THR A 27 6.51 -4.23 -9.41
N PRO A 28 6.68 -5.13 -8.43
CA PRO A 28 7.60 -4.88 -7.31
C PRO A 28 9.04 -4.65 -7.76
N GLY A 29 9.53 -5.46 -8.70
CA GLY A 29 10.85 -5.28 -9.28
C GLY A 29 11.02 -3.96 -10.02
N GLY A 30 9.98 -3.56 -10.75
CA GLY A 30 9.96 -2.27 -11.45
C GLY A 30 9.99 -1.08 -10.50
N ILE A 31 9.27 -1.16 -9.37
CA ILE A 31 9.28 -0.14 -8.34
C ILE A 31 10.67 -0.02 -7.73
N GLN A 32 11.28 -1.15 -7.37
CA GLN A 32 12.64 -1.16 -6.82
C GLN A 32 13.65 -0.61 -7.82
N ALA A 33 13.56 -1.01 -9.08
CA ALA A 33 14.45 -0.54 -10.15
C ALA A 33 14.31 0.96 -10.43
N SER A 34 13.19 1.58 -10.09
CA SER A 34 12.99 3.02 -10.24
C SER A 34 13.75 3.88 -9.25
N GLY A 35 14.38 3.26 -8.24
CA GLY A 35 15.17 3.93 -7.21
C GLY A 35 14.43 4.13 -5.88
N ALA A 36 13.23 3.61 -5.73
CA ALA A 36 12.50 3.69 -4.47
C ALA A 36 13.11 2.78 -3.41
N ARG A 37 13.19 3.28 -2.18
CA ARG A 37 13.53 2.48 -1.00
C ARG A 37 12.25 1.78 -0.52
N ILE A 38 12.22 0.47 -0.60
CA ILE A 38 11.05 -0.31 -0.19
C ILE A 38 10.96 -0.34 1.33
N VAL A 39 9.85 0.13 1.86
CA VAL A 39 9.52 0.10 3.30
C VAL A 39 8.91 -1.24 3.67
N THR A 40 7.92 -1.66 2.90
CA THR A 40 7.30 -2.97 3.09
C THR A 40 6.82 -3.51 1.75
N TYR A 41 6.96 -4.83 1.59
CA TYR A 41 6.29 -5.58 0.54
C TYR A 41 5.56 -6.73 1.22
N GLY A 42 4.25 -6.56 1.35
CA GLY A 42 3.42 -7.41 2.18
C GLY A 42 3.17 -6.80 3.56
N ALA A 43 2.02 -7.11 4.11
CA ALA A 43 1.61 -6.69 5.45
C ALA A 43 0.58 -7.67 6.01
N PRO A 44 0.48 -7.80 7.34
CA PRO A 44 -0.45 -8.74 7.97
C PRO A 44 -1.88 -8.16 8.01
N VAL A 45 -2.38 -7.69 6.86
CA VAL A 45 -3.70 -7.05 6.72
C VAL A 45 -4.43 -7.65 5.53
N LEU A 46 -5.67 -8.03 5.74
CA LEU A 46 -6.57 -8.56 4.71
C LEU A 46 -7.89 -7.76 4.69
N PRO A 47 -8.39 -7.37 3.52
CA PRO A 47 -7.77 -7.51 2.20
C PRO A 47 -6.53 -6.64 2.00
N GLY A 48 -5.60 -7.12 1.15
CA GLY A 48 -4.48 -6.31 0.69
C GLY A 48 -3.10 -6.76 1.17
N ALA A 49 -2.94 -8.03 1.57
CA ALA A 49 -1.69 -8.55 2.14
C ALA A 49 -0.44 -8.33 1.28
N MET A 50 -0.60 -8.17 -0.04
CA MET A 50 0.53 -7.96 -0.96
C MET A 50 0.82 -6.48 -1.24
N PHE A 51 0.29 -5.57 -0.43
CA PHE A 51 0.57 -4.14 -0.53
C PHE A 51 2.06 -3.84 -0.43
N LEU A 52 2.52 -2.92 -1.28
CA LEU A 52 3.90 -2.45 -1.26
C LEU A 52 3.92 -0.94 -1.03
N LEU A 53 4.80 -0.48 -0.17
CA LEU A 53 5.10 0.94 0.02
C LEU A 53 6.60 1.16 -0.10
N GLY A 54 6.97 2.19 -0.83
CA GLY A 54 8.32 2.69 -0.91
C GLY A 54 8.35 4.21 -0.91
N TYR A 55 9.53 4.77 -0.72
CA TYR A 55 9.78 6.20 -0.79
C TYR A 55 10.99 6.48 -1.67
N PHE A 56 10.89 7.51 -2.50
CA PHE A 56 12.03 8.05 -3.21
C PHE A 56 12.88 8.93 -2.28
N GLU A 57 14.08 9.29 -2.72
CA GLU A 57 15.01 10.08 -1.93
C GLU A 57 14.43 11.43 -1.50
N ASP A 58 13.60 12.05 -2.34
CA ASP A 58 12.90 13.30 -2.05
C ASP A 58 11.69 13.14 -1.12
N GLY A 59 11.39 11.93 -0.68
CA GLY A 59 10.25 11.62 0.18
C GLY A 59 8.94 11.30 -0.54
N THR A 60 8.92 11.33 -1.87
CA THR A 60 7.72 10.98 -2.65
C THR A 60 7.36 9.51 -2.43
N PRO A 61 6.13 9.18 -1.99
CA PRO A 61 5.71 7.81 -1.80
C PRO A 61 5.32 7.14 -3.12
N ILE A 62 5.56 5.84 -3.19
CA ILE A 62 5.10 4.97 -4.27
C ILE A 62 4.45 3.72 -3.66
N CYS A 63 3.26 3.39 -4.13
CA CYS A 63 2.53 2.22 -3.66
C CYS A 63 2.31 1.22 -4.80
N GLY A 64 2.50 -0.06 -4.49
CA GLY A 64 2.02 -1.15 -5.32
C GLY A 64 0.71 -1.69 -4.74
N LEU A 65 -0.36 -1.60 -5.50
CA LEU A 65 -1.70 -1.94 -5.03
C LEU A 65 -2.06 -3.38 -5.43
N PRO A 66 -2.43 -4.24 -4.45
CA PRO A 66 -2.89 -5.59 -4.77
C PRO A 66 -4.22 -5.55 -5.53
N GLY A 67 -4.48 -6.59 -6.32
CA GLY A 67 -5.66 -6.65 -7.19
C GLY A 67 -7.00 -6.52 -6.46
N CYS A 68 -7.06 -6.88 -5.18
CA CYS A 68 -8.28 -6.78 -4.38
C CYS A 68 -8.80 -5.35 -4.21
N VAL A 69 -7.97 -4.32 -4.44
CA VAL A 69 -8.44 -2.92 -4.39
C VAL A 69 -9.50 -2.61 -5.43
N MET A 70 -9.64 -3.45 -6.45
CA MET A 70 -10.63 -3.29 -7.50
C MET A 70 -12.05 -3.68 -7.06
N TYR A 71 -12.19 -4.51 -6.03
CA TYR A 71 -13.51 -5.05 -5.65
C TYR A 71 -13.78 -5.06 -4.14
N ALA A 72 -12.76 -5.00 -3.29
CA ALA A 72 -12.95 -4.98 -1.84
C ALA A 72 -13.40 -3.60 -1.37
N GLY A 73 -14.35 -3.58 -0.44
CA GLY A 73 -14.88 -2.35 0.11
C GLY A 73 -13.89 -1.59 1.01
N ALA A 74 -12.95 -2.32 1.62
CA ALA A 74 -11.87 -1.75 2.43
C ALA A 74 -10.64 -2.64 2.31
N THR A 75 -9.45 -2.01 2.24
CA THR A 75 -8.18 -2.71 2.14
C THR A 75 -7.14 -2.01 3.01
N ILE A 76 -5.96 -2.59 3.10
CA ILE A 76 -4.80 -1.93 3.74
C ILE A 76 -4.53 -0.54 3.17
N PHE A 77 -4.81 -0.32 1.88
CA PHE A 77 -4.60 0.98 1.26
C PHE A 77 -5.46 2.07 1.89
N ASP A 78 -6.69 1.73 2.29
CA ASP A 78 -7.57 2.66 3.01
C ASP A 78 -7.02 3.06 4.38
N LEU A 79 -6.21 2.19 4.99
CA LEU A 79 -5.54 2.49 6.26
C LEU A 79 -4.26 3.32 6.05
N ALA A 80 -3.55 3.08 4.96
CA ALA A 80 -2.27 3.74 4.68
C ALA A 80 -2.44 5.11 4.04
N LEU A 81 -3.38 5.26 3.11
CA LEU A 81 -3.53 6.47 2.30
C LEU A 81 -3.72 7.75 3.13
N PRO A 82 -4.58 7.80 4.16
CA PRO A 82 -4.75 9.03 4.94
C PRO A 82 -3.44 9.49 5.62
N ARG A 83 -2.62 8.56 6.09
CA ARG A 83 -1.33 8.86 6.70
C ARG A 83 -0.32 9.35 5.65
N ILE A 84 -0.28 8.70 4.50
CA ILE A 84 0.57 9.11 3.38
C ILE A 84 0.18 10.51 2.91
N ALA A 85 -1.10 10.77 2.75
CA ALA A 85 -1.61 12.07 2.33
C ALA A 85 -1.33 13.18 3.35
N ALA A 86 -1.28 12.85 4.63
CA ALA A 86 -0.92 13.77 5.70
C ALA A 86 0.60 14.04 5.81
N GLY A 87 1.41 13.42 4.96
CA GLY A 87 2.86 13.61 4.96
C GLY A 87 3.59 12.77 6.02
N VAL A 88 2.93 11.80 6.63
CA VAL A 88 3.58 10.90 7.60
C VAL A 88 4.41 9.87 6.84
N GLU A 89 5.70 9.79 7.15
CA GLU A 89 6.56 8.74 6.63
C GLU A 89 6.30 7.45 7.40
N LEU A 90 5.67 6.48 6.73
CA LEU A 90 5.36 5.19 7.34
C LEU A 90 6.58 4.29 7.34
N THR A 91 6.69 3.46 8.38
CA THR A 91 7.74 2.46 8.54
C THR A 91 7.15 1.05 8.46
N ARG A 92 8.01 0.05 8.33
CA ARG A 92 7.56 -1.34 8.35
C ARG A 92 6.82 -1.68 9.65
N ARG A 93 7.23 -1.09 10.78
CA ARG A 93 6.58 -1.29 12.07
C ARG A 93 5.12 -0.82 12.05
N ASP A 94 4.84 0.29 11.37
CA ASP A 94 3.47 0.81 11.27
C ASP A 94 2.50 -0.22 10.67
N PHE A 95 2.99 -1.05 9.75
CA PHE A 95 2.20 -2.14 9.16
C PHE A 95 2.19 -3.39 10.03
N THR A 96 3.32 -3.73 10.63
CA THR A 96 3.43 -4.93 11.47
C THR A 96 2.49 -4.88 12.66
N VAL A 97 2.34 -3.72 13.29
CA VAL A 97 1.45 -3.55 14.46
C VAL A 97 -0.04 -3.66 14.12
N MET A 98 -0.41 -3.60 12.84
CA MET A 98 -1.80 -3.79 12.40
C MET A 98 -2.23 -5.27 12.42
N GLY A 99 -1.29 -6.20 12.60
CA GLY A 99 -1.55 -7.64 12.46
C GLY A 99 -2.60 -8.19 13.40
N GLU A 100 -2.74 -7.64 14.60
CA GLU A 100 -3.74 -8.08 15.58
C GLU A 100 -5.16 -7.77 15.10
N GLY A 101 -5.37 -6.60 14.48
CA GLY A 101 -6.64 -6.21 13.84
C GLY A 101 -6.57 -6.29 12.32
N GLY A 102 -5.82 -7.25 11.77
CA GLY A 102 -5.46 -7.29 10.35
C GLY A 102 -6.55 -7.80 9.40
N LEU A 103 -7.71 -8.20 9.90
CA LEU A 103 -8.78 -8.74 9.05
C LEU A 103 -10.00 -7.84 9.05
N CYS A 104 -10.36 -7.33 7.87
CA CYS A 104 -11.66 -6.68 7.68
C CYS A 104 -12.74 -7.74 7.49
N LEU A 105 -13.75 -7.72 8.35
CA LEU A 105 -14.84 -8.70 8.35
C LEU A 105 -15.95 -8.39 7.34
N GLY A 106 -15.88 -7.27 6.64
CA GLY A 106 -16.87 -6.89 5.64
C GLY A 106 -18.26 -6.65 6.19
N CYS A 107 -18.36 -6.10 7.40
CA CYS A 107 -19.63 -5.89 8.09
C CYS A 107 -20.61 -5.02 7.29
N LYS A 108 -21.89 -5.35 7.40
CA LYS A 108 -22.98 -4.59 6.78
C LYS A 108 -24.02 -4.23 7.83
N PRO A 109 -24.14 -2.95 8.25
CA PRO A 109 -23.33 -1.80 7.78
C PRO A 109 -21.89 -1.84 8.31
N CYS A 110 -21.00 -1.10 7.67
CA CYS A 110 -19.63 -0.94 8.13
C CYS A 110 -19.60 -0.16 9.46
N HIS A 111 -18.80 -0.64 10.42
CA HIS A 111 -18.69 -0.03 11.75
C HIS A 111 -17.43 0.84 11.92
N TRP A 112 -16.61 0.96 10.88
CA TRP A 112 -15.42 1.79 10.96
C TRP A 112 -15.76 3.22 11.44
N PRO A 113 -14.99 3.80 12.37
CA PRO A 113 -13.75 3.28 12.99
C PRO A 113 -13.97 2.44 14.27
N ASN A 114 -15.19 2.13 14.65
CA ASN A 114 -15.52 1.33 15.83
C ASN A 114 -15.40 -0.17 15.54
N CYS A 115 -14.22 -0.60 15.12
CA CYS A 115 -13.90 -1.99 14.85
C CYS A 115 -12.39 -2.22 15.01
N PRO A 116 -11.92 -3.49 15.12
CA PRO A 116 -10.50 -3.76 15.31
C PRO A 116 -9.63 -3.55 14.07
N PHE A 117 -10.23 -3.40 12.88
CA PHE A 117 -9.48 -3.35 11.62
C PHE A 117 -8.41 -2.26 11.60
N GLY A 118 -7.15 -2.66 11.42
CA GLY A 118 -6.01 -1.76 11.33
C GLY A 118 -5.49 -1.22 12.67
N LYS A 119 -5.88 -1.85 13.77
CA LYS A 119 -5.51 -1.34 15.11
C LYS A 119 -4.63 -2.30 15.88
#